data_3884603b18ca813efc8a954dabb4c156
#
_entry.id   3884603b18ca813efc8a954dabb4c156
#
_cell.length_a   1.000
_cell.length_b   1.000
_cell.length_c   1.000
_cell.angle_alpha   90.00
_cell.angle_beta   90.00
_cell.angle_gamma   90.00
#
_symmetry.space_group_name_H-M   'P 1'
#
loop_
_entity.id
_entity.type
_entity.pdbx_description
1 polymer ?
#
loop_
_entity_poly.entity_id
_entity_poly.type
_entity_poly.pdbx_seq_one_letter_code
_entity_poly.pdbx_strand_id
1 'polypeptide(L)'
;MELVVTEEQRELRDALRRFFADRSPSAEVRRLMGTAEGYDPKMWAQMAEQLGLQGLAVPEEHGGAGYGVRELAVVFEEMGRAVVCAPFLATITAAEALRAGDGGHDLLPGIADGSAIATLAIAEDGGSWDLDAVETRFEGGVLRGTKSFVLDGCVAGLMLVAAKDEDGVGLYAVDADAEGMTRTSMPALDQTRKLARIVFDGTPARKVGGADAIRQALDVAAVALAAEQLGGAQRTLDMTVEYAKVRHQFGRPIGSFQAIKHRCADMFVLVESARSAVLNAAAAADESPEELPRAAALAKAYCSDAFFHTAGEAIQLHGGIGFTWEHDAHLYFKRAQGSRQLFGSPDAHRERLAALAGITGAA
;
A
#
# COMPACT_ATOMS: atom_id res chain seq x y z
N MET A 1 21.49 13.64 3.08
CA MET A 1 20.13 13.29 2.63
C MET A 1 19.35 14.57 2.44
N GLU A 2 19.01 14.90 1.20
CA GLU A 2 18.27 16.11 0.84
C GLU A 2 16.77 15.75 0.75
N LEU A 3 15.93 16.33 1.62
CA LEU A 3 14.49 16.09 1.66
C LEU A 3 13.71 17.06 0.76
N VAL A 4 14.30 17.43 -0.37
CA VAL A 4 13.71 18.38 -1.32
C VAL A 4 13.06 17.61 -2.47
N VAL A 5 11.81 17.93 -2.76
CA VAL A 5 11.09 17.40 -3.93
C VAL A 5 11.70 18.03 -5.20
N THR A 6 12.19 17.19 -6.12
CA THR A 6 12.79 17.64 -7.38
C THR A 6 11.74 18.19 -8.36
N GLU A 7 12.18 18.82 -9.45
CA GLU A 7 11.27 19.30 -10.52
C GLU A 7 10.59 18.12 -11.21
N GLU A 8 11.35 17.04 -11.52
CA GLU A 8 10.82 15.83 -12.14
C GLU A 8 9.72 15.17 -11.26
N GLN A 9 9.93 15.13 -9.94
CA GLN A 9 8.91 14.61 -9.02
C GLN A 9 7.65 15.48 -8.97
N ARG A 10 7.77 16.81 -9.16
CA ARG A 10 6.61 17.71 -9.27
C ARG A 10 5.86 17.48 -10.58
N GLU A 11 6.57 17.35 -11.70
CA GLU A 11 5.99 17.05 -13.01
C GLU A 11 5.27 15.70 -13.00
N LEU A 12 5.90 14.66 -12.41
CA LEU A 12 5.29 13.35 -12.20
C LEU A 12 4.00 13.47 -11.38
N ARG A 13 4.04 14.16 -10.23
CA ARG A 13 2.85 14.41 -9.39
C ARG A 13 1.72 15.06 -10.18
N ASP A 14 2.00 16.09 -10.94
CA ASP A 14 1.00 16.83 -11.70
C ASP A 14 0.40 15.98 -12.85
N ALA A 15 1.22 15.15 -13.49
CA ALA A 15 0.75 14.20 -14.51
C ALA A 15 -0.17 13.14 -13.88
N LEU A 16 0.24 12.53 -12.76
CA LEU A 16 -0.54 11.53 -12.03
C LEU A 16 -1.87 12.11 -11.52
N ARG A 17 -1.84 13.34 -10.97
CA ARG A 17 -3.05 14.01 -10.48
C ARG A 17 -4.08 14.21 -11.58
N ARG A 18 -3.63 14.65 -12.78
CA ARG A 18 -4.52 14.76 -13.94
C ARG A 18 -5.05 13.41 -14.40
N PHE A 19 -4.18 12.40 -14.47
CA PHE A 19 -4.55 11.06 -14.91
C PHE A 19 -5.58 10.44 -13.96
N PHE A 20 -5.36 10.46 -12.65
CA PHE A 20 -6.29 9.87 -11.70
C PHE A 20 -7.58 10.69 -11.52
N ALA A 21 -7.54 12.02 -11.70
CA ALA A 21 -8.77 12.82 -11.74
C ALA A 21 -9.70 12.42 -12.87
N ASP A 22 -9.14 12.04 -14.03
CA ASP A 22 -9.90 11.58 -15.20
C ASP A 22 -10.31 10.09 -15.10
N ARG A 23 -9.41 9.21 -14.63
CA ARG A 23 -9.58 7.75 -14.65
C ARG A 23 -10.15 7.15 -13.36
N SER A 24 -10.03 7.83 -12.23
CA SER A 24 -10.50 7.37 -10.92
C SER A 24 -11.38 8.41 -10.22
N PRO A 25 -12.37 9.02 -10.90
CA PRO A 25 -13.34 9.87 -10.20
C PRO A 25 -14.14 9.02 -9.20
N SER A 26 -14.74 9.66 -8.18
CA SER A 26 -15.51 8.97 -7.13
C SER A 26 -16.56 7.98 -7.65
N ALA A 27 -17.23 8.31 -8.75
CA ALA A 27 -18.21 7.42 -9.40
C ALA A 27 -17.56 6.10 -9.88
N GLU A 28 -16.35 6.18 -10.42
CA GLU A 28 -15.60 5.01 -10.90
C GLU A 28 -15.07 4.18 -9.72
N VAL A 29 -14.54 4.82 -8.66
CA VAL A 29 -14.17 4.13 -7.41
C VAL A 29 -15.36 3.35 -6.86
N ARG A 30 -16.53 3.98 -6.80
CA ARG A 30 -17.78 3.35 -6.31
C ARG A 30 -18.23 2.19 -7.21
N ARG A 31 -18.04 2.29 -8.52
CA ARG A 31 -18.33 1.21 -9.46
C ARG A 31 -17.38 0.02 -9.23
N LEU A 32 -16.07 0.28 -9.20
CA LEU A 32 -15.03 -0.75 -9.10
C LEU A 32 -15.04 -1.47 -7.74
N MET A 33 -15.29 -0.77 -6.64
CA MET A 33 -15.37 -1.40 -5.32
C MET A 33 -16.48 -2.46 -5.24
N GLY A 34 -17.51 -2.37 -6.08
CA GLY A 34 -18.61 -3.34 -6.17
C GLY A 34 -18.33 -4.54 -7.09
N THR A 35 -17.24 -4.54 -7.87
CA THR A 35 -16.89 -5.66 -8.75
C THR A 35 -16.04 -6.70 -8.02
N ALA A 36 -16.00 -7.92 -8.55
CA ALA A 36 -15.17 -8.99 -8.00
C ALA A 36 -13.67 -8.71 -8.23
N GLU A 37 -13.34 -8.19 -9.40
CA GLU A 37 -11.97 -7.87 -9.82
C GLU A 37 -11.38 -6.69 -9.04
N GLY A 38 -12.20 -5.66 -8.75
CA GLY A 38 -11.80 -4.50 -7.98
C GLY A 38 -10.92 -3.50 -8.72
N TYR A 39 -10.73 -3.62 -10.03
CA TYR A 39 -9.94 -2.69 -10.86
C TYR A 39 -10.47 -2.60 -12.28
N ASP A 40 -10.02 -1.60 -13.04
CA ASP A 40 -10.28 -1.46 -14.48
C ASP A 40 -9.05 -1.91 -15.29
N PRO A 41 -9.15 -3.00 -16.08
CA PRO A 41 -8.05 -3.47 -16.92
C PRO A 41 -7.54 -2.43 -17.93
N LYS A 42 -8.41 -1.52 -18.41
CA LYS A 42 -8.00 -0.45 -19.31
C LYS A 42 -7.15 0.59 -18.62
N MET A 43 -7.54 1.01 -17.41
CA MET A 43 -6.72 1.91 -16.61
C MET A 43 -5.39 1.26 -16.25
N TRP A 44 -5.39 -0.03 -15.89
CA TRP A 44 -4.17 -0.78 -15.59
C TRP A 44 -3.18 -0.79 -16.75
N ALA A 45 -3.67 -1.09 -17.98
CA ALA A 45 -2.85 -1.03 -19.19
C ALA A 45 -2.33 0.38 -19.49
N GLN A 46 -3.16 1.41 -19.30
CA GLN A 46 -2.74 2.81 -19.48
C GLN A 46 -1.67 3.25 -18.47
N MET A 47 -1.74 2.76 -17.22
CA MET A 47 -0.69 3.00 -16.20
C MET A 47 0.66 2.44 -16.65
N ALA A 48 0.69 1.30 -17.32
CA ALA A 48 1.92 0.72 -17.88
C ALA A 48 2.36 1.43 -19.16
N GLU A 49 1.49 1.47 -20.19
CA GLU A 49 1.83 1.89 -21.55
C GLU A 49 2.11 3.40 -21.66
N GLN A 50 1.37 4.24 -20.92
CA GLN A 50 1.45 5.69 -21.04
C GLN A 50 2.34 6.33 -19.95
N LEU A 51 2.40 5.72 -18.78
CA LEU A 51 3.09 6.30 -17.62
C LEU A 51 4.23 5.43 -17.08
N GLY A 52 4.38 4.17 -17.54
CA GLY A 52 5.42 3.27 -17.10
C GLY A 52 5.41 2.92 -15.61
N LEU A 53 4.25 3.02 -14.93
CA LEU A 53 4.18 2.99 -13.48
C LEU A 53 4.58 1.64 -12.90
N GLN A 54 4.18 0.53 -13.53
CA GLN A 54 4.48 -0.83 -13.07
C GLN A 54 5.98 -1.13 -13.14
N GLY A 55 6.67 -0.56 -14.12
CA GLY A 55 8.12 -0.68 -14.32
C GLY A 55 8.95 0.42 -13.66
N LEU A 56 8.34 1.36 -12.94
CA LEU A 56 9.02 2.57 -12.47
C LEU A 56 10.29 2.27 -11.66
N ALA A 57 10.23 1.34 -10.70
CA ALA A 57 11.35 0.95 -9.86
C ALA A 57 12.00 -0.40 -10.27
N VAL A 58 11.53 -1.02 -11.36
CA VAL A 58 12.18 -2.21 -11.91
C VAL A 58 13.45 -1.77 -12.63
N PRO A 59 14.60 -2.50 -12.46
CA PRO A 59 15.84 -2.17 -13.14
C PRO A 59 15.70 -2.17 -14.67
N GLU A 60 16.47 -1.31 -15.35
CA GLU A 60 16.45 -1.17 -16.82
C GLU A 60 16.75 -2.48 -17.54
N GLU A 61 17.65 -3.31 -17.01
CA GLU A 61 18.00 -4.63 -17.53
C GLU A 61 16.83 -5.63 -17.52
N HIS A 62 15.78 -5.33 -16.75
CA HIS A 62 14.53 -6.09 -16.68
C HIS A 62 13.34 -5.36 -17.31
N GLY A 63 13.60 -4.33 -18.12
CA GLY A 63 12.57 -3.59 -18.86
C GLY A 63 11.87 -2.49 -18.08
N GLY A 64 12.37 -2.14 -16.91
CA GLY A 64 11.86 -1.02 -16.10
C GLY A 64 12.56 0.30 -16.39
N ALA A 65 12.26 1.32 -15.58
CA ALA A 65 12.84 2.66 -15.68
C ALA A 65 13.98 2.92 -14.67
N GLY A 66 14.21 2.03 -13.72
CA GLY A 66 15.31 2.09 -12.77
C GLY A 66 15.22 3.24 -11.74
N TYR A 67 14.03 3.84 -11.55
CA TYR A 67 13.82 4.85 -10.52
C TYR A 67 13.78 4.25 -9.10
N GLY A 68 13.73 5.11 -8.09
CA GLY A 68 13.76 4.71 -6.69
C GLY A 68 12.39 4.71 -6.00
N VAL A 69 12.44 4.49 -4.69
CA VAL A 69 11.27 4.51 -3.82
C VAL A 69 10.74 5.94 -3.65
N ARG A 70 11.54 6.98 -3.89
CA ARG A 70 11.10 8.38 -3.88
C ARG A 70 10.04 8.63 -4.96
N GLU A 71 10.23 8.15 -6.18
CA GLU A 71 9.28 8.29 -7.28
C GLU A 71 8.05 7.41 -7.02
N LEU A 72 8.24 6.18 -6.51
CA LEU A 72 7.13 5.34 -6.07
C LEU A 72 6.27 6.03 -4.99
N ALA A 73 6.87 6.73 -4.03
CA ALA A 73 6.15 7.46 -2.99
C ALA A 73 5.26 8.57 -3.59
N VAL A 74 5.70 9.25 -4.65
CA VAL A 74 4.86 10.24 -5.38
C VAL A 74 3.66 9.56 -6.03
N VAL A 75 3.87 8.38 -6.64
CA VAL A 75 2.77 7.61 -7.25
C VAL A 75 1.75 7.19 -6.19
N PHE A 76 2.20 6.62 -5.08
CA PHE A 76 1.32 6.16 -4.01
C PHE A 76 0.59 7.31 -3.30
N GLU A 77 1.23 8.49 -3.13
CA GLU A 77 0.58 9.68 -2.58
C GLU A 77 -0.63 10.09 -3.46
N GLU A 78 -0.46 10.17 -4.78
CA GLU A 78 -1.55 10.55 -5.68
C GLU A 78 -2.62 9.43 -5.81
N MET A 79 -2.22 8.15 -5.75
CA MET A 79 -3.18 7.04 -5.69
C MET A 79 -4.03 7.07 -4.40
N GLY A 80 -3.40 7.36 -3.26
CA GLY A 80 -4.11 7.52 -1.98
C GLY A 80 -5.06 8.70 -1.98
N ARG A 81 -4.65 9.82 -2.58
CA ARG A 81 -5.48 11.00 -2.78
C ARG A 81 -6.76 10.70 -3.56
N ALA A 82 -6.68 9.84 -4.59
CA ALA A 82 -7.79 9.47 -5.46
C ALA A 82 -8.50 8.16 -5.03
N VAL A 83 -8.07 7.50 -3.96
CA VAL A 83 -8.55 6.17 -3.51
C VAL A 83 -8.57 5.18 -4.68
N VAL A 84 -7.49 5.15 -5.46
CA VAL A 84 -7.42 4.35 -6.68
C VAL A 84 -7.67 2.87 -6.40
N CYS A 85 -8.54 2.25 -7.20
CA CYS A 85 -8.80 0.83 -7.20
C CYS A 85 -7.93 0.17 -8.30
N ALA A 86 -6.76 -0.33 -7.91
CA ALA A 86 -5.83 -1.04 -8.79
C ALA A 86 -4.94 -1.98 -7.98
N PRO A 87 -4.48 -3.11 -8.55
CA PRO A 87 -3.59 -4.07 -7.89
C PRO A 87 -2.13 -3.59 -7.81
N PHE A 88 -1.92 -2.26 -7.74
CA PHE A 88 -0.61 -1.65 -7.84
C PHE A 88 0.27 -1.90 -6.60
N LEU A 89 -0.30 -1.75 -5.39
CA LEU A 89 0.45 -2.02 -4.15
C LEU A 89 0.91 -3.49 -4.07
N ALA A 90 0.02 -4.42 -4.42
CA ALA A 90 0.35 -5.85 -4.48
C ALA A 90 1.49 -6.13 -5.44
N THR A 91 1.39 -5.57 -6.66
CA THR A 91 2.34 -5.78 -7.75
C THR A 91 3.71 -5.18 -7.45
N ILE A 92 3.79 -3.95 -6.92
CA ILE A 92 5.06 -3.33 -6.53
C ILE A 92 5.70 -4.07 -5.36
N THR A 93 4.92 -4.52 -4.37
CA THR A 93 5.45 -5.32 -3.26
C THR A 93 6.07 -6.64 -3.76
N ALA A 94 5.42 -7.30 -4.72
CA ALA A 94 5.96 -8.53 -5.34
C ALA A 94 7.20 -8.24 -6.19
N ALA A 95 7.21 -7.15 -6.97
CA ALA A 95 8.38 -6.73 -7.75
C ALA A 95 9.60 -6.48 -6.85
N GLU A 96 9.41 -5.80 -5.71
CA GLU A 96 10.48 -5.56 -4.73
C GLU A 96 11.01 -6.86 -4.11
N ALA A 97 10.13 -7.83 -3.83
CA ALA A 97 10.54 -9.13 -3.32
C ALA A 97 11.38 -9.92 -4.34
N LEU A 98 11.04 -9.84 -5.62
CA LEU A 98 11.84 -10.45 -6.70
C LEU A 98 13.16 -9.71 -6.88
N ARG A 99 13.17 -8.37 -6.85
CA ARG A 99 14.38 -7.55 -7.00
C ARG A 99 15.39 -7.82 -5.88
N ALA A 100 14.90 -8.04 -4.66
CA ALA A 100 15.73 -8.33 -3.49
C ALA A 100 16.11 -9.82 -3.37
N GLY A 101 15.46 -10.70 -4.13
CA GLY A 101 15.73 -12.12 -4.14
C GLY A 101 17.00 -12.47 -4.95
N ASP A 102 17.45 -13.71 -4.80
CA ASP A 102 18.58 -14.29 -5.53
C ASP A 102 18.14 -15.09 -6.78
N GLY A 103 16.82 -15.08 -7.07
CA GLY A 103 16.22 -15.71 -8.24
C GLY A 103 14.91 -15.08 -8.65
N GLY A 104 14.34 -15.55 -9.78
CA GLY A 104 13.03 -15.06 -10.27
C GLY A 104 13.08 -13.73 -11.00
N HIS A 105 14.24 -13.16 -11.28
CA HIS A 105 14.38 -11.90 -12.04
C HIS A 105 13.79 -12.01 -13.46
N ASP A 106 13.68 -13.22 -14.01
CA ASP A 106 13.01 -13.55 -15.26
C ASP A 106 11.48 -13.20 -15.25
N LEU A 107 10.91 -12.99 -14.07
CA LEU A 107 9.50 -12.61 -13.88
C LEU A 107 9.28 -11.08 -13.88
N LEU A 108 10.33 -10.29 -13.67
CA LEU A 108 10.25 -8.82 -13.58
C LEU A 108 9.78 -8.15 -14.88
N PRO A 109 10.20 -8.58 -16.11
CA PRO A 109 9.73 -7.94 -17.33
C PRO A 109 8.23 -7.94 -17.51
N GLY A 110 7.54 -9.04 -17.17
CA GLY A 110 6.07 -9.09 -17.25
C GLY A 110 5.36 -8.19 -16.20
N ILE A 111 6.03 -7.91 -15.08
CA ILE A 111 5.54 -6.90 -14.13
C ILE A 111 5.78 -5.50 -14.69
N ALA A 112 6.97 -5.23 -15.23
CA ALA A 112 7.36 -3.90 -15.70
C ALA A 112 6.48 -3.42 -16.86
N ASP A 113 6.11 -4.29 -17.79
CA ASP A 113 5.23 -3.96 -18.92
C ASP A 113 3.73 -4.01 -18.57
N GLY A 114 3.37 -4.41 -17.33
CA GLY A 114 2.00 -4.49 -16.84
C GLY A 114 1.22 -5.72 -17.30
N SER A 115 1.82 -6.65 -18.04
CA SER A 115 1.17 -7.88 -18.48
C SER A 115 0.92 -8.86 -17.33
N ALA A 116 1.73 -8.80 -16.27
CA ALA A 116 1.58 -9.60 -15.07
C ALA A 116 1.12 -8.76 -13.87
N ILE A 117 -0.02 -9.07 -13.30
CA ILE A 117 -0.40 -8.63 -11.96
C ILE A 117 0.23 -9.61 -10.98
N ALA A 118 1.05 -9.10 -10.05
CA ALA A 118 1.71 -9.94 -9.06
C ALA A 118 1.26 -9.60 -7.63
N THR A 119 1.42 -10.56 -6.70
CA THR A 119 1.13 -10.34 -5.28
C THR A 119 2.10 -11.11 -4.39
N LEU A 120 2.27 -10.63 -3.14
CA LEU A 120 3.07 -11.29 -2.11
C LEU A 120 2.15 -11.80 -0.99
N ALA A 121 2.15 -13.11 -0.78
CA ALA A 121 1.32 -13.81 0.20
C ALA A 121 2.17 -14.22 1.42
N ILE A 122 1.97 -13.55 2.56
CA ILE A 122 2.74 -13.76 3.81
C ILE A 122 1.84 -14.22 4.94
N ALA A 123 0.88 -13.37 5.34
CA ALA A 123 0.02 -13.61 6.48
C ALA A 123 -0.85 -14.85 6.29
N GLU A 124 -1.10 -15.55 7.38
CA GLU A 124 -1.97 -16.72 7.46
C GLU A 124 -3.25 -16.39 8.24
N ASP A 125 -4.07 -17.37 8.57
CA ASP A 125 -5.38 -17.13 9.21
C ASP A 125 -5.27 -16.38 10.55
N GLY A 126 -4.12 -16.45 11.23
CA GLY A 126 -3.82 -15.65 12.43
C GLY A 126 -3.57 -14.17 12.19
N GLY A 127 -3.40 -13.73 10.95
CA GLY A 127 -3.21 -12.32 10.57
C GLY A 127 -1.85 -11.71 10.90
N SER A 128 -0.86 -12.53 11.30
CA SER A 128 0.50 -12.06 11.57
C SER A 128 1.27 -11.81 10.27
N TRP A 129 2.04 -10.72 10.25
CA TRP A 129 3.00 -10.38 9.20
C TRP A 129 4.44 -10.76 9.58
N ASP A 130 4.61 -11.36 10.75
CA ASP A 130 5.90 -11.85 11.22
C ASP A 130 6.27 -13.17 10.50
N LEU A 131 7.48 -13.23 9.95
CA LEU A 131 7.96 -14.41 9.23
C LEU A 131 8.13 -15.62 10.16
N ASP A 132 8.37 -15.41 11.44
CA ASP A 132 8.47 -16.50 12.41
C ASP A 132 7.14 -17.23 12.62
N ALA A 133 6.01 -16.54 12.36
CA ALA A 133 4.66 -17.09 12.42
C ALA A 133 4.22 -17.87 11.17
N VAL A 134 5.05 -17.92 10.11
CA VAL A 134 4.72 -18.66 8.89
C VAL A 134 4.65 -20.17 9.18
N GLU A 135 3.56 -20.82 8.81
CA GLU A 135 3.33 -22.26 8.96
C GLU A 135 3.25 -23.01 7.61
N THR A 136 2.92 -22.30 6.51
CA THR A 136 2.94 -22.84 5.14
C THR A 136 4.29 -23.47 4.84
N ARG A 137 4.29 -24.68 4.26
CA ARG A 137 5.50 -25.47 3.99
C ARG A 137 5.74 -25.66 2.51
N PHE A 138 7.03 -25.71 2.17
CA PHE A 138 7.51 -26.14 0.85
C PHE A 138 8.33 -27.42 1.02
N GLU A 139 7.86 -28.52 0.42
CA GLU A 139 8.53 -29.82 0.44
C GLU A 139 8.33 -30.53 -0.91
N GLY A 140 9.36 -31.14 -1.43
CA GLY A 140 9.28 -31.94 -2.66
C GLY A 140 8.84 -31.17 -3.90
N GLY A 141 9.12 -29.84 -3.97
CA GLY A 141 8.74 -28.98 -5.09
C GLY A 141 7.34 -28.40 -5.01
N VAL A 142 6.61 -28.64 -3.93
CA VAL A 142 5.21 -28.19 -3.78
C VAL A 142 4.96 -27.45 -2.46
N LEU A 143 4.00 -26.53 -2.48
CA LEU A 143 3.48 -25.83 -1.30
C LEU A 143 2.29 -26.54 -0.70
N ARG A 144 2.21 -26.51 0.65
CA ARG A 144 1.05 -26.92 1.44
C ARG A 144 0.81 -25.90 2.56
N GLY A 145 -0.42 -25.40 2.67
CA GLY A 145 -0.80 -24.44 3.70
C GLY A 145 -1.84 -23.44 3.23
N THR A 146 -1.97 -22.33 3.98
CA THR A 146 -2.98 -21.33 3.70
C THR A 146 -2.39 -19.94 3.90
N LYS A 147 -2.67 -19.04 2.98
CA LYS A 147 -2.38 -17.61 3.11
C LYS A 147 -3.68 -16.80 3.13
N SER A 148 -3.77 -15.83 4.00
CA SER A 148 -4.93 -14.95 4.17
C SER A 148 -4.52 -13.49 4.02
N PHE A 149 -5.52 -12.63 3.80
CA PHE A 149 -5.29 -11.20 3.58
C PHE A 149 -4.38 -10.88 2.38
N VAL A 150 -4.34 -11.79 1.39
CA VAL A 150 -3.52 -11.63 0.18
C VAL A 150 -4.12 -10.53 -0.69
N LEU A 151 -3.38 -9.43 -0.86
CA LEU A 151 -3.78 -8.29 -1.68
C LEU A 151 -3.98 -8.74 -3.12
N ASP A 152 -5.16 -8.42 -3.69
CA ASP A 152 -5.52 -8.70 -5.08
C ASP A 152 -5.29 -10.16 -5.53
N GLY A 153 -5.23 -11.11 -4.56
CA GLY A 153 -4.88 -12.50 -4.78
C GLY A 153 -5.82 -13.27 -5.71
N CYS A 154 -7.07 -12.80 -5.91
CA CYS A 154 -8.00 -13.41 -6.86
C CYS A 154 -7.70 -13.05 -8.31
N VAL A 155 -7.02 -11.92 -8.57
CA VAL A 155 -6.72 -11.43 -9.93
C VAL A 155 -5.23 -11.55 -10.29
N ALA A 156 -4.37 -11.87 -9.32
CA ALA A 156 -2.94 -12.01 -9.54
C ALA A 156 -2.62 -13.16 -10.50
N GLY A 157 -1.83 -12.87 -11.54
CA GLY A 157 -1.27 -13.84 -12.48
C GLY A 157 -0.01 -14.52 -11.93
N LEU A 158 0.69 -13.86 -11.03
CA LEU A 158 1.88 -14.35 -10.33
C LEU A 158 1.71 -14.17 -8.83
N MET A 159 1.96 -15.22 -8.06
CA MET A 159 1.93 -15.15 -6.61
C MET A 159 3.28 -15.53 -6.02
N LEU A 160 3.82 -14.65 -5.19
CA LEU A 160 5.00 -14.93 -4.38
C LEU A 160 4.54 -15.33 -2.98
N VAL A 161 5.02 -16.46 -2.48
CA VAL A 161 4.54 -17.08 -1.23
C VAL A 161 5.68 -17.25 -0.25
N ALA A 162 5.51 -16.73 0.96
CA ALA A 162 6.40 -17.03 2.07
C ALA A 162 6.07 -18.43 2.61
N ALA A 163 7.03 -19.34 2.62
CA ALA A 163 6.85 -20.70 3.17
C ALA A 163 8.15 -21.19 3.81
N LYS A 164 8.02 -22.12 4.76
CA LYS A 164 9.15 -22.77 5.42
C LYS A 164 9.60 -24.01 4.64
N ASP A 165 10.89 -24.12 4.41
CA ASP A 165 11.57 -25.33 3.99
C ASP A 165 12.57 -25.81 5.08
N GLU A 166 13.50 -26.69 4.75
CA GLU A 166 14.54 -27.19 5.68
C GLU A 166 15.54 -26.13 6.12
N ASP A 167 15.71 -25.05 5.30
CA ASP A 167 16.64 -23.95 5.57
C ASP A 167 15.97 -22.79 6.31
N GLY A 168 14.66 -22.81 6.49
CA GLY A 168 13.87 -21.76 7.14
C GLY A 168 12.80 -21.15 6.22
N VAL A 169 12.54 -19.83 6.35
CA VAL A 169 11.54 -19.14 5.52
C VAL A 169 12.16 -18.75 4.17
N GLY A 170 11.56 -19.24 3.10
CA GLY A 170 11.88 -18.89 1.72
C GLY A 170 10.75 -18.17 1.01
N LEU A 171 11.05 -17.62 -0.16
CA LEU A 171 10.13 -16.98 -1.08
C LEU A 171 9.96 -17.87 -2.32
N TYR A 172 8.70 -18.19 -2.65
CA TYR A 172 8.36 -19.15 -3.70
C TYR A 172 7.40 -18.53 -4.72
N ALA A 173 7.73 -18.63 -6.00
CA ALA A 173 6.86 -18.19 -7.10
C ALA A 173 5.89 -19.31 -7.49
N VAL A 174 4.63 -18.93 -7.67
CA VAL A 174 3.50 -19.79 -8.07
C VAL A 174 2.75 -19.10 -9.21
N ASP A 175 2.51 -19.83 -10.30
CA ASP A 175 1.71 -19.34 -11.43
C ASP A 175 0.21 -19.33 -11.11
N ALA A 176 -0.53 -18.47 -11.83
CA ALA A 176 -1.97 -18.25 -11.61
C ALA A 176 -2.82 -19.52 -11.72
N ASP A 177 -2.46 -20.41 -12.61
CA ASP A 177 -3.18 -21.64 -12.98
C ASP A 177 -2.55 -22.90 -12.39
N ALA A 178 -1.64 -22.75 -11.40
CA ALA A 178 -0.99 -23.87 -10.75
C ALA A 178 -2.02 -24.82 -10.11
N GLU A 179 -1.85 -26.14 -10.35
CA GLU A 179 -2.71 -27.16 -9.76
C GLU A 179 -2.62 -27.14 -8.22
N GLY A 180 -3.69 -27.55 -7.55
CA GLY A 180 -3.74 -27.61 -6.09
C GLY A 180 -3.89 -26.27 -5.39
N MET A 181 -4.13 -25.17 -6.12
CA MET A 181 -4.37 -23.85 -5.56
C MET A 181 -5.85 -23.48 -5.61
N THR A 182 -6.39 -23.03 -4.47
CA THR A 182 -7.76 -22.50 -4.37
C THR A 182 -7.74 -21.07 -3.87
N ARG A 183 -8.43 -20.17 -4.57
CA ARG A 183 -8.54 -18.75 -4.25
C ARG A 183 -9.96 -18.40 -3.82
N THR A 184 -10.11 -17.69 -2.71
CA THR A 184 -11.40 -17.25 -2.19
C THR A 184 -11.33 -15.79 -1.82
N SER A 185 -12.24 -14.96 -2.35
CA SER A 185 -12.34 -13.56 -1.98
C SER A 185 -12.76 -13.43 -0.51
N MET A 186 -12.09 -12.52 0.21
CA MET A 186 -12.41 -12.19 1.60
C MET A 186 -13.23 -10.90 1.66
N PRO A 187 -14.31 -10.86 2.47
CA PRO A 187 -15.01 -9.61 2.72
C PRO A 187 -14.12 -8.65 3.50
N ALA A 188 -14.05 -7.40 3.04
CA ALA A 188 -13.26 -6.36 3.67
C ALA A 188 -14.11 -5.13 4.01
N LEU A 189 -13.75 -4.42 5.09
CA LEU A 189 -14.35 -3.13 5.43
C LEU A 189 -14.07 -2.10 4.32
N ASP A 190 -12.83 -2.06 3.84
CA ASP A 190 -12.41 -1.29 2.68
C ASP A 190 -12.66 -2.11 1.40
N GLN A 191 -13.76 -1.83 0.74
CA GLN A 191 -14.14 -2.50 -0.52
C GLN A 191 -13.33 -2.00 -1.72
N THR A 192 -12.60 -0.90 -1.59
CA THR A 192 -11.74 -0.34 -2.65
C THR A 192 -10.42 -1.09 -2.78
N ARG A 193 -10.15 -2.06 -1.89
CA ARG A 193 -9.00 -2.98 -1.92
C ARG A 193 -9.49 -4.41 -1.76
N LYS A 194 -9.09 -5.31 -2.65
CA LYS A 194 -9.50 -6.70 -2.61
C LYS A 194 -8.51 -7.54 -1.83
N LEU A 195 -9.04 -8.44 -1.03
CA LEU A 195 -8.27 -9.41 -0.25
C LEU A 195 -8.72 -10.83 -0.60
N ALA A 196 -7.79 -11.77 -0.56
CA ALA A 196 -8.07 -13.16 -0.82
C ALA A 196 -7.48 -14.07 0.27
N ARG A 197 -8.14 -15.21 0.46
CA ARG A 197 -7.62 -16.39 1.13
C ARG A 197 -7.21 -17.42 0.08
N ILE A 198 -5.98 -17.92 0.18
CA ILE A 198 -5.38 -18.85 -0.78
C ILE A 198 -5.03 -20.12 -0.04
N VAL A 199 -5.48 -21.26 -0.54
CA VAL A 199 -5.13 -22.60 -0.03
C VAL A 199 -4.23 -23.28 -1.04
N PHE A 200 -3.12 -23.83 -0.59
CA PHE A 200 -2.17 -24.62 -1.35
C PHE A 200 -2.26 -26.08 -0.89
N ASP A 201 -2.61 -26.99 -1.78
CA ASP A 201 -2.65 -28.43 -1.54
C ASP A 201 -1.82 -29.20 -2.56
N GLY A 202 -0.50 -29.19 -2.32
CA GLY A 202 0.47 -29.78 -3.24
C GLY A 202 0.71 -28.92 -4.48
N THR A 203 0.62 -27.60 -4.35
CA THR A 203 0.76 -26.63 -5.44
C THR A 203 2.23 -26.51 -5.86
N PRO A 204 2.58 -26.75 -7.13
CA PRO A 204 3.96 -26.57 -7.63
C PRO A 204 4.46 -25.14 -7.42
N ALA A 205 5.72 -25.00 -7.00
CA ALA A 205 6.33 -23.70 -6.78
C ALA A 205 7.85 -23.75 -7.05
N ARG A 206 8.42 -22.56 -7.33
CA ARG A 206 9.87 -22.39 -7.56
C ARG A 206 10.42 -21.41 -6.53
N LYS A 207 11.49 -21.80 -5.80
CA LYS A 207 12.19 -20.89 -4.87
C LYS A 207 12.82 -19.73 -5.67
N VAL A 208 12.59 -18.50 -5.21
CA VAL A 208 13.07 -17.26 -5.86
C VAL A 208 13.74 -16.31 -4.88
N GLY A 209 13.83 -16.66 -3.60
CA GLY A 209 14.53 -15.86 -2.60
C GLY A 209 14.39 -16.43 -1.19
N GLY A 210 14.93 -15.72 -0.23
CA GLY A 210 14.92 -16.05 1.19
C GLY A 210 14.15 -15.02 2.03
N ALA A 211 14.24 -15.18 3.35
CA ALA A 211 13.57 -14.31 4.32
C ALA A 211 13.98 -12.83 4.21
N ASP A 212 15.24 -12.55 3.86
CA ASP A 212 15.73 -11.17 3.74
C ASP A 212 15.09 -10.42 2.59
N ALA A 213 14.86 -11.08 1.45
CA ALA A 213 14.11 -10.50 0.33
C ALA A 213 12.67 -10.14 0.73
N ILE A 214 12.02 -10.99 1.53
CA ILE A 214 10.67 -10.72 2.04
C ILE A 214 10.70 -9.53 3.02
N ARG A 215 11.68 -9.46 3.92
CA ARG A 215 11.81 -8.34 4.88
C ARG A 215 12.02 -7.02 4.17
N GLN A 216 12.92 -6.99 3.18
CA GLN A 216 13.16 -5.78 2.38
C GLN A 216 11.91 -5.35 1.62
N ALA A 217 11.20 -6.29 0.98
CA ALA A 217 9.94 -5.98 0.29
C ALA A 217 8.87 -5.44 1.23
N LEU A 218 8.77 -5.97 2.46
CA LEU A 218 7.85 -5.45 3.48
C LEU A 218 8.21 -4.04 3.92
N ASP A 219 9.48 -3.71 4.03
CA ASP A 219 9.91 -2.36 4.40
C ASP A 219 9.56 -1.35 3.30
N VAL A 220 9.84 -1.66 2.02
CA VAL A 220 9.42 -0.83 0.90
C VAL A 220 7.89 -0.73 0.80
N ALA A 221 7.17 -1.84 1.00
CA ALA A 221 5.71 -1.84 1.03
C ALA A 221 5.13 -0.98 2.15
N ALA A 222 5.77 -0.95 3.32
CA ALA A 222 5.40 -0.07 4.42
C ALA A 222 5.59 1.41 4.06
N VAL A 223 6.67 1.77 3.36
CA VAL A 223 6.90 3.14 2.84
C VAL A 223 5.86 3.50 1.78
N ALA A 224 5.61 2.62 0.82
CA ALA A 224 4.59 2.80 -0.22
C ALA A 224 3.19 3.01 0.37
N LEU A 225 2.81 2.17 1.34
CA LEU A 225 1.52 2.29 2.03
C LEU A 225 1.45 3.56 2.89
N ALA A 226 2.54 3.99 3.53
CA ALA A 226 2.61 5.26 4.26
C ALA A 226 2.43 6.47 3.32
N ALA A 227 2.98 6.42 2.11
CA ALA A 227 2.78 7.45 1.09
C ALA A 227 1.31 7.48 0.60
N GLU A 228 0.69 6.33 0.38
CA GLU A 228 -0.75 6.24 0.07
C GLU A 228 -1.60 6.84 1.20
N GLN A 229 -1.28 6.52 2.45
CA GLN A 229 -1.96 7.06 3.63
C GLN A 229 -1.80 8.58 3.74
N LEU A 230 -0.62 9.11 3.43
CA LEU A 230 -0.38 10.56 3.34
C LEU A 230 -1.31 11.21 2.30
N GLY A 231 -1.40 10.64 1.10
CA GLY A 231 -2.28 11.15 0.03
C GLY A 231 -3.75 11.18 0.46
N GLY A 232 -4.22 10.11 1.11
CA GLY A 232 -5.57 10.03 1.68
C GLY A 232 -5.81 11.05 2.79
N ALA A 233 -4.84 11.21 3.71
CA ALA A 233 -4.91 12.20 4.79
C ALA A 233 -4.95 13.64 4.24
N GLN A 234 -4.11 13.95 3.26
CA GLN A 234 -4.13 15.26 2.58
C GLN A 234 -5.49 15.52 1.94
N ARG A 235 -6.07 14.55 1.24
CA ARG A 235 -7.38 14.74 0.59
C ARG A 235 -8.50 14.94 1.60
N THR A 236 -8.50 14.23 2.72
CA THR A 236 -9.50 14.43 3.78
C THR A 236 -9.41 15.82 4.40
N LEU A 237 -8.21 16.35 4.59
CA LEU A 237 -7.99 17.73 5.02
C LEU A 237 -8.54 18.72 3.99
N ASP A 238 -8.17 18.57 2.71
CA ASP A 238 -8.61 19.46 1.63
C ASP A 238 -10.13 19.52 1.54
N MET A 239 -10.82 18.35 1.49
CA MET A 239 -12.28 18.27 1.45
C MET A 239 -12.93 18.95 2.66
N THR A 240 -12.35 18.79 3.83
CA THR A 240 -12.88 19.37 5.07
C THR A 240 -12.75 20.90 5.06
N VAL A 241 -11.61 21.42 4.61
CA VAL A 241 -11.38 22.87 4.48
C VAL A 241 -12.30 23.47 3.40
N GLU A 242 -12.46 22.80 2.25
CA GLU A 242 -13.39 23.23 1.19
C GLU A 242 -14.82 23.28 1.71
N TYR A 243 -15.29 22.25 2.41
CA TYR A 243 -16.62 22.22 3.00
C TYR A 243 -16.81 23.31 4.07
N ALA A 244 -15.81 23.52 4.94
CA ALA A 244 -15.88 24.52 5.99
C ALA A 244 -16.00 25.96 5.46
N LYS A 245 -15.49 26.23 4.24
CA LYS A 245 -15.63 27.55 3.57
C LYS A 245 -17.02 27.81 3.03
N VAL A 246 -17.74 26.75 2.58
CA VAL A 246 -19.02 26.90 1.87
C VAL A 246 -20.25 26.55 2.74
N ARG A 247 -20.09 25.70 3.75
CA ARG A 247 -21.20 25.31 4.63
C ARG A 247 -21.53 26.42 5.63
N HIS A 248 -22.78 26.89 5.61
CA HIS A 248 -23.27 27.90 6.56
C HIS A 248 -24.08 27.27 7.68
N GLN A 249 -23.81 27.72 8.92
CA GLN A 249 -24.59 27.50 10.11
C GLN A 249 -24.50 28.75 10.99
N PHE A 250 -25.58 29.07 11.74
CA PHE A 250 -25.64 30.26 12.58
C PHE A 250 -25.32 31.56 11.83
N GLY A 251 -25.79 31.67 10.58
CA GLY A 251 -25.67 32.87 9.75
C GLY A 251 -24.29 33.14 9.11
N ARG A 252 -23.32 32.20 9.23
CA ARG A 252 -21.96 32.34 8.68
C ARG A 252 -21.34 31.00 8.29
N PRO A 253 -20.26 30.97 7.44
CA PRO A 253 -19.53 29.73 7.14
C PRO A 253 -19.01 29.07 8.43
N ILE A 254 -19.09 27.74 8.51
CA ILE A 254 -18.63 27.00 9.70
C ILE A 254 -17.15 27.17 9.94
N GLY A 255 -16.33 27.37 8.89
CA GLY A 255 -14.89 27.67 8.99
C GLY A 255 -14.58 29.00 9.67
N SER A 256 -15.58 29.87 9.95
CA SER A 256 -15.38 31.09 10.74
C SER A 256 -15.29 30.82 12.24
N PHE A 257 -15.73 29.63 12.72
CA PHE A 257 -15.68 29.27 14.13
C PHE A 257 -14.31 28.74 14.52
N GLN A 258 -13.77 29.22 15.67
CA GLN A 258 -12.45 28.84 16.16
C GLN A 258 -12.29 27.30 16.34
N ALA A 259 -13.30 26.63 16.88
CA ALA A 259 -13.28 25.18 17.07
C ALA A 259 -13.04 24.42 15.75
N ILE A 260 -13.63 24.88 14.64
CA ILE A 260 -13.44 24.26 13.31
C ILE A 260 -12.03 24.58 12.78
N LYS A 261 -11.57 25.82 12.92
CA LYS A 261 -10.22 26.24 12.49
C LYS A 261 -9.13 25.45 13.18
N HIS A 262 -9.25 25.27 14.50
CA HIS A 262 -8.23 24.55 15.28
C HIS A 262 -8.18 23.08 14.87
N ARG A 263 -9.32 22.40 14.67
CA ARG A 263 -9.34 21.03 14.19
C ARG A 263 -8.72 20.88 12.79
N CYS A 264 -8.99 21.80 11.86
CA CYS A 264 -8.32 21.81 10.55
C CYS A 264 -6.81 22.07 10.69
N ALA A 265 -6.38 22.92 11.62
CA ALA A 265 -4.96 23.17 11.89
C ALA A 265 -4.28 21.92 12.49
N ASP A 266 -4.94 21.21 13.41
CA ASP A 266 -4.44 19.95 13.97
C ASP A 266 -4.30 18.87 12.88
N MET A 267 -5.31 18.73 11.99
CA MET A 267 -5.21 17.87 10.82
C MET A 267 -4.04 18.24 9.92
N PHE A 268 -3.81 19.53 9.69
CA PHE A 268 -2.69 20.02 8.87
C PHE A 268 -1.33 19.63 9.48
N VAL A 269 -1.15 19.79 10.79
CA VAL A 269 0.08 19.38 11.49
C VAL A 269 0.33 17.88 11.33
N LEU A 270 -0.71 17.04 11.45
CA LEU A 270 -0.59 15.60 11.25
C LEU A 270 -0.15 15.25 9.83
N VAL A 271 -0.74 15.90 8.81
CA VAL A 271 -0.43 15.68 7.41
C VAL A 271 1.02 16.09 7.09
N GLU A 272 1.48 17.25 7.56
CA GLU A 272 2.86 17.73 7.28
C GLU A 272 3.91 16.87 8.02
N SER A 273 3.60 16.39 9.23
CA SER A 273 4.46 15.46 9.93
C SER A 273 4.52 14.09 9.21
N ALA A 274 3.38 13.60 8.70
CA ALA A 274 3.31 12.38 7.88
C ALA A 274 4.14 12.54 6.59
N ARG A 275 4.06 13.70 5.94
CA ARG A 275 4.86 14.02 4.74
C ARG A 275 6.36 13.94 5.03
N SER A 276 6.80 14.51 6.13
CA SER A 276 8.21 14.46 6.55
C SER A 276 8.66 13.02 6.81
N ALA A 277 7.82 12.20 7.43
CA ALA A 277 8.13 10.79 7.69
C ALA A 277 8.24 9.98 6.38
N VAL A 278 7.33 10.18 5.42
CA VAL A 278 7.36 9.53 4.11
C VAL A 278 8.59 9.93 3.32
N LEU A 279 8.89 11.23 3.23
CA LEU A 279 10.07 11.70 2.51
C LEU A 279 11.38 11.14 3.09
N ASN A 280 11.49 11.08 4.43
CA ASN A 280 12.63 10.46 5.09
C ASN A 280 12.74 8.97 4.79
N ALA A 281 11.63 8.22 4.83
CA ALA A 281 11.65 6.78 4.61
C ALA A 281 11.94 6.43 3.14
N ALA A 282 11.40 7.18 2.18
CA ALA A 282 11.69 7.01 0.76
C ALA A 282 13.16 7.33 0.46
N ALA A 283 13.70 8.39 1.05
CA ALA A 283 15.11 8.73 0.91
C ALA A 283 16.03 7.67 1.54
N ALA A 284 15.66 7.11 2.68
CA ALA A 284 16.42 6.02 3.32
C ALA A 284 16.45 4.78 2.42
N ALA A 285 15.34 4.44 1.77
CA ALA A 285 15.28 3.30 0.85
C ALA A 285 16.27 3.42 -0.31
N ASP A 286 16.47 4.64 -0.83
CA ASP A 286 17.30 4.87 -2.01
C ASP A 286 18.78 5.15 -1.66
N GLU A 287 19.07 5.81 -0.52
CA GLU A 287 20.40 6.34 -0.20
C GLU A 287 21.07 5.66 1.02
N SER A 288 20.31 5.02 1.91
CA SER A 288 20.79 4.45 3.17
C SER A 288 19.99 3.20 3.55
N PRO A 289 20.14 2.09 2.80
CA PRO A 289 19.30 0.89 2.98
C PRO A 289 19.36 0.31 4.40
N GLU A 290 20.43 0.54 5.14
CA GLU A 290 20.58 0.13 6.54
C GLU A 290 19.63 0.87 7.49
N GLU A 291 19.21 2.11 7.15
CA GLU A 291 18.24 2.90 7.92
C GLU A 291 16.78 2.63 7.48
N LEU A 292 16.58 1.96 6.35
CA LEU A 292 15.24 1.67 5.82
C LEU A 292 14.32 0.99 6.83
N PRO A 293 14.72 -0.08 7.56
CA PRO A 293 13.83 -0.77 8.49
C PRO A 293 13.28 0.16 9.58
N ARG A 294 14.12 1.08 10.07
CA ARG A 294 13.75 2.07 11.10
C ARG A 294 12.85 3.15 10.55
N ALA A 295 13.20 3.71 9.39
CA ALA A 295 12.45 4.77 8.74
C ALA A 295 11.08 4.29 8.25
N ALA A 296 11.00 3.07 7.69
CA ALA A 296 9.76 2.43 7.27
C ALA A 296 8.80 2.19 8.44
N ALA A 297 9.32 1.65 9.57
CA ALA A 297 8.52 1.41 10.77
C ALA A 297 7.95 2.72 11.34
N LEU A 298 8.75 3.80 11.39
CA LEU A 298 8.31 5.12 11.82
C LEU A 298 7.23 5.69 10.90
N ALA A 299 7.46 5.69 9.59
CA ALA A 299 6.53 6.23 8.60
C ALA A 299 5.20 5.47 8.64
N LYS A 300 5.23 4.14 8.65
CA LYS A 300 4.01 3.30 8.69
C LYS A 300 3.21 3.52 9.97
N ALA A 301 3.85 3.57 11.14
CA ALA A 301 3.16 3.82 12.39
C ALA A 301 2.50 5.19 12.40
N TYR A 302 3.25 6.24 12.04
CA TYR A 302 2.76 7.63 12.08
C TYR A 302 1.66 7.90 11.04
N CYS A 303 1.90 7.54 9.77
CA CYS A 303 0.94 7.80 8.69
C CYS A 303 -0.38 7.04 8.88
N SER A 304 -0.34 5.83 9.44
CA SER A 304 -1.56 5.06 9.75
C SER A 304 -2.45 5.79 10.75
N ASP A 305 -1.88 6.34 11.82
CA ASP A 305 -2.64 7.09 12.82
C ASP A 305 -3.09 8.46 12.31
N ALA A 306 -2.21 9.17 11.57
CA ALA A 306 -2.54 10.45 10.98
C ALA A 306 -3.71 10.35 9.99
N PHE A 307 -3.69 9.35 9.09
CA PHE A 307 -4.77 9.15 8.13
C PHE A 307 -6.08 8.74 8.82
N PHE A 308 -6.02 7.82 9.78
CA PHE A 308 -7.22 7.41 10.51
C PHE A 308 -7.85 8.58 11.26
N HIS A 309 -7.04 9.41 11.92
CA HIS A 309 -7.50 10.60 12.63
C HIS A 309 -8.10 11.63 11.67
N THR A 310 -7.41 12.00 10.60
CA THR A 310 -7.89 13.01 9.64
C THR A 310 -9.16 12.57 8.92
N ALA A 311 -9.28 11.27 8.58
CA ALA A 311 -10.49 10.73 7.99
C ALA A 311 -11.69 10.74 8.96
N GLY A 312 -11.45 10.44 10.25
CA GLY A 312 -12.46 10.56 11.30
C GLY A 312 -12.91 12.00 11.52
N GLU A 313 -11.97 12.95 11.58
CA GLU A 313 -12.24 14.39 11.68
C GLU A 313 -13.02 14.91 10.46
N ALA A 314 -12.68 14.43 9.26
CA ALA A 314 -13.43 14.79 8.05
C ALA A 314 -14.91 14.37 8.15
N ILE A 315 -15.23 13.16 8.59
CA ILE A 315 -16.61 12.73 8.83
C ILE A 315 -17.29 13.64 9.85
N GLN A 316 -16.63 13.90 10.97
CA GLN A 316 -17.19 14.72 12.04
C GLN A 316 -17.48 16.16 11.59
N LEU A 317 -16.56 16.78 10.84
CA LEU A 317 -16.65 18.18 10.42
C LEU A 317 -17.64 18.37 9.26
N HIS A 318 -17.90 17.33 8.46
CA HIS A 318 -19.00 17.34 7.48
C HIS A 318 -20.38 17.14 8.12
N GLY A 319 -20.45 16.68 9.38
CA GLY A 319 -21.71 16.42 10.08
C GLY A 319 -22.54 15.34 9.40
N GLY A 320 -23.87 15.52 9.35
CA GLY A 320 -24.77 14.48 8.83
C GLY A 320 -24.44 13.96 7.44
N ILE A 321 -24.00 14.81 6.51
CA ILE A 321 -23.64 14.38 5.14
C ILE A 321 -22.41 13.48 5.14
N GLY A 322 -21.41 13.71 6.01
CA GLY A 322 -20.19 12.91 6.09
C GLY A 322 -20.44 11.45 6.51
N PHE A 323 -21.58 11.18 7.14
CA PHE A 323 -21.99 9.83 7.56
C PHE A 323 -22.87 9.10 6.51
N THR A 324 -23.20 9.75 5.42
CA THR A 324 -24.03 9.16 4.35
C THR A 324 -23.18 8.47 3.29
N TRP A 325 -23.81 7.55 2.54
CA TRP A 325 -23.18 6.92 1.37
C TRP A 325 -22.99 7.89 0.18
N GLU A 326 -23.63 9.04 0.20
CA GLU A 326 -23.54 10.05 -0.85
C GLU A 326 -22.21 10.80 -0.83
N HIS A 327 -21.61 10.97 0.34
CA HIS A 327 -20.34 11.66 0.53
C HIS A 327 -19.15 10.70 0.55
N ASP A 328 -17.98 11.12 0.04
CA ASP A 328 -16.80 10.26 -0.10
C ASP A 328 -16.01 10.06 1.20
N ALA A 329 -16.29 10.80 2.28
CA ALA A 329 -15.55 10.71 3.54
C ALA A 329 -15.46 9.28 4.09
N HIS A 330 -16.53 8.48 3.93
CA HIS A 330 -16.53 7.09 4.38
C HIS A 330 -15.58 6.18 3.58
N LEU A 331 -15.29 6.50 2.32
CA LEU A 331 -14.31 5.74 1.51
C LEU A 331 -12.92 5.90 2.11
N TYR A 332 -12.52 7.15 2.40
CA TYR A 332 -11.24 7.46 3.05
C TYR A 332 -11.13 6.84 4.44
N PHE A 333 -12.20 6.92 5.25
CA PHE A 333 -12.19 6.33 6.60
C PHE A 333 -12.02 4.80 6.57
N LYS A 334 -12.72 4.12 5.67
CA LYS A 334 -12.58 2.67 5.49
C LYS A 334 -11.20 2.29 4.96
N ARG A 335 -10.66 3.05 3.98
CA ARG A 335 -9.29 2.87 3.47
C ARG A 335 -8.26 3.10 4.59
N ALA A 336 -8.43 4.14 5.42
CA ALA A 336 -7.57 4.40 6.55
C ALA A 336 -7.56 3.23 7.54
N GLN A 337 -8.73 2.71 7.92
CA GLN A 337 -8.84 1.59 8.85
C GLN A 337 -8.27 0.28 8.27
N GLY A 338 -8.55 -0.03 6.99
CA GLY A 338 -8.02 -1.20 6.32
C GLY A 338 -6.50 -1.15 6.19
N SER A 339 -5.95 -0.02 5.76
CA SER A 339 -4.51 0.17 5.57
C SER A 339 -3.71 0.17 6.88
N ARG A 340 -4.33 0.46 8.03
CA ARG A 340 -3.66 0.36 9.35
C ARG A 340 -3.18 -1.05 9.66
N GLN A 341 -3.89 -2.09 9.20
CA GLN A 341 -3.58 -3.49 9.51
C GLN A 341 -2.63 -4.15 8.51
N LEU A 342 -2.57 -3.65 7.29
CA LEU A 342 -1.70 -4.19 6.25
C LEU A 342 -0.22 -3.99 6.61
N PHE A 343 0.58 -5.04 6.42
CA PHE A 343 2.01 -5.09 6.70
C PHE A 343 2.39 -4.78 8.15
N GLY A 344 1.47 -5.01 9.08
CA GLY A 344 1.61 -4.75 10.51
C GLY A 344 0.84 -3.52 11.00
N SER A 345 0.31 -3.63 12.22
CA SER A 345 -0.39 -2.52 12.88
C SER A 345 0.59 -1.40 13.30
N PRO A 346 0.11 -0.17 13.57
CA PRO A 346 0.95 0.88 14.14
C PRO A 346 1.70 0.47 15.41
N ASP A 347 1.07 -0.34 16.26
CA ASP A 347 1.69 -0.79 17.51
C ASP A 347 2.81 -1.80 17.25
N ALA A 348 2.62 -2.75 16.31
CA ALA A 348 3.68 -3.66 15.89
C ALA A 348 4.90 -2.92 15.31
N HIS A 349 4.66 -1.85 14.53
CA HIS A 349 5.74 -1.00 14.02
C HIS A 349 6.42 -0.17 15.11
N ARG A 350 5.71 0.28 16.15
CA ARG A 350 6.31 0.94 17.33
C ARG A 350 7.18 -0.03 18.13
N GLU A 351 6.72 -1.26 18.34
CA GLU A 351 7.52 -2.31 19.00
C GLU A 351 8.79 -2.62 18.20
N ARG A 352 8.65 -2.79 16.88
CA ARG A 352 9.79 -2.97 15.97
C ARG A 352 10.77 -1.78 16.06
N LEU A 353 10.26 -0.55 16.05
CA LEU A 353 11.07 0.66 16.15
C LEU A 353 11.82 0.72 17.49
N ALA A 354 11.16 0.37 18.60
CA ALA A 354 11.78 0.32 19.91
C ALA A 354 12.92 -0.72 19.96
N ALA A 355 12.71 -1.90 19.37
CA ALA A 355 13.76 -2.93 19.27
C ALA A 355 14.95 -2.43 18.43
N LEU A 356 14.72 -1.83 17.27
CA LEU A 356 15.74 -1.25 16.40
C LEU A 356 16.49 -0.07 17.03
N ALA A 357 15.86 0.64 17.98
CA ALA A 357 16.47 1.72 18.76
C ALA A 357 17.24 1.20 20.00
N GLY A 358 17.30 -0.11 20.23
CA GLY A 358 17.93 -0.71 21.40
C GLY A 358 17.12 -0.56 22.70
N ILE A 359 15.85 -0.15 22.61
CA ILE A 359 14.93 -0.08 23.74
C ILE A 359 14.29 -1.46 23.87
N THR A 360 15.00 -2.39 24.51
CA THR A 360 14.43 -3.69 24.84
C THR A 360 13.66 -3.55 26.15
N GLY A 361 12.35 -3.86 26.12
CA GLY A 361 11.60 -4.01 27.36
C GLY A 361 12.28 -5.07 28.23
N ALA A 362 12.44 -4.80 29.52
CA ALA A 362 12.79 -5.84 30.48
C ALA A 362 11.66 -6.88 30.41
N ALA A 363 12.04 -8.12 30.05
CA ALA A 363 11.16 -9.27 30.11
C ALA A 363 10.74 -9.57 31.57
#